data_8bae7eb097e522a768363044876def02
#
_entry.id   8bae7eb097e522a768363044876def02
#
_cell.length_a   1.000
_cell.length_b   1.000
_cell.length_c   1.000
_cell.angle_alpha   90.00
_cell.angle_beta   90.00
_cell.angle_gamma   90.00
#
_symmetry.space_group_name_H-M   'P 1'
#
loop_
_entity.id
_entity.type
_entity.pdbx_description
1 polymer ?
#
loop_
_entity_poly.entity_id
_entity_poly.type
_entity_poly.pdbx_seq_one_letter_code
_entity_poly.pdbx_strand_id
1 'polypeptide(L)'
;TILQLMYLNFTSPRFDQTDLDNLKKQYVPYFKNMESDPSYIMSKNFSETLYQGHPRRQATSAAQVEALSLKALAAAHADLYSYANDFRFIIVGNVDLETLKPLVEKYIGSLPTAKKSVYKVNDDGVRMAKGGVTNDFVAKMLQPKVSVYLTYNGAMENNAKNRLIVDLLSRALDSRYMISIREEKGGTYGVGVQGGIN
;
A
#
# COMPACT_ATOMS: atom_id res chain seq x y z
N THR A 1 -21.53 -3.25 -18.29
CA THR A 1 -20.16 -3.77 -18.56
C THR A 1 -19.32 -3.89 -17.27
N ILE A 2 -19.25 -2.84 -16.40
CA ILE A 2 -18.44 -2.89 -15.16
C ILE A 2 -18.92 -4.00 -14.22
N LEU A 3 -20.23 -4.08 -13.95
CA LEU A 3 -20.80 -5.11 -13.09
C LEU A 3 -20.62 -6.53 -13.67
N GLN A 4 -20.65 -6.68 -15.00
CA GLN A 4 -20.35 -7.95 -15.66
C GLN A 4 -18.90 -8.38 -15.44
N LEU A 5 -17.93 -7.47 -15.63
CA LEU A 5 -16.52 -7.76 -15.40
C LEU A 5 -16.25 -8.10 -13.94
N MET A 6 -16.87 -7.37 -13.01
CA MET A 6 -16.80 -7.68 -11.58
C MET A 6 -17.35 -9.07 -11.28
N TYR A 7 -18.52 -9.42 -11.81
CA TYR A 7 -19.11 -10.75 -11.66
C TYR A 7 -18.19 -11.86 -12.19
N LEU A 8 -17.62 -11.67 -13.38
CA LEU A 8 -16.66 -12.63 -13.96
C LEU A 8 -15.38 -12.76 -13.14
N ASN A 9 -14.91 -11.68 -12.52
CA ASN A 9 -13.75 -11.76 -11.64
C ASN A 9 -13.99 -12.66 -10.42
N PHE A 10 -15.20 -12.71 -9.90
CA PHE A 10 -15.56 -13.64 -8.81
C PHE A 10 -15.78 -15.06 -9.31
N THR A 11 -16.46 -15.24 -10.47
CA THR A 11 -17.02 -16.53 -10.87
C THR A 11 -16.19 -17.30 -11.90
N SER A 12 -15.42 -16.59 -12.72
CA SER A 12 -14.67 -17.17 -13.86
C SER A 12 -13.38 -16.44 -14.14
N PRO A 13 -12.48 -16.28 -13.14
CA PRO A 13 -11.20 -15.64 -13.37
C PRO A 13 -10.37 -16.48 -14.34
N ARG A 14 -9.69 -15.82 -15.29
CA ARG A 14 -8.77 -16.46 -16.20
C ARG A 14 -7.33 -16.28 -15.72
N PHE A 15 -6.61 -17.37 -15.61
CA PHE A 15 -5.18 -17.41 -15.32
C PHE A 15 -4.46 -17.98 -16.53
N ASP A 16 -3.64 -17.17 -17.20
CA ASP A 16 -2.94 -17.53 -18.42
C ASP A 16 -1.43 -17.38 -18.24
N GLN A 17 -0.68 -18.42 -18.65
CA GLN A 17 0.77 -18.43 -18.50
C GLN A 17 1.42 -17.37 -19.39
N THR A 18 0.90 -17.15 -20.59
CA THR A 18 1.42 -16.12 -21.50
C THR A 18 1.26 -14.71 -20.92
N ASP A 19 0.12 -14.44 -20.27
CA ASP A 19 -0.13 -13.16 -19.60
C ASP A 19 0.84 -12.96 -18.44
N LEU A 20 1.09 -14.00 -17.62
CA LEU A 20 2.08 -13.95 -16.54
C LEU A 20 3.50 -13.75 -17.08
N ASP A 21 3.88 -14.45 -18.14
CA ASP A 21 5.21 -14.33 -18.75
C ASP A 21 5.43 -12.92 -19.33
N ASN A 22 4.41 -12.34 -19.95
CA ASN A 22 4.45 -10.97 -20.45
C ASN A 22 4.58 -9.96 -19.30
N LEU A 23 3.83 -10.17 -18.20
CA LEU A 23 3.96 -9.35 -17.00
C LEU A 23 5.39 -9.43 -16.44
N LYS A 24 5.97 -10.61 -16.32
CA LYS A 24 7.35 -10.78 -15.86
C LYS A 24 8.35 -10.10 -16.79
N LYS A 25 8.22 -10.27 -18.11
CA LYS A 25 9.07 -9.59 -19.09
C LYS A 25 9.06 -8.07 -18.94
N GLN A 26 7.92 -7.49 -18.56
CA GLN A 26 7.77 -6.06 -18.34
C GLN A 26 8.34 -5.62 -16.99
N TYR A 27 7.95 -6.30 -15.90
CA TYR A 27 8.19 -5.82 -14.55
C TYR A 27 9.53 -6.25 -13.95
N VAL A 28 10.10 -7.39 -14.35
CA VAL A 28 11.41 -7.81 -13.83
C VAL A 28 12.51 -6.80 -14.20
N PRO A 29 12.67 -6.36 -15.46
CA PRO A 29 13.62 -5.32 -15.79
C PRO A 29 13.33 -3.98 -15.11
N TYR A 30 12.04 -3.62 -14.99
CA TYR A 30 11.63 -2.40 -14.30
C TYR A 30 12.12 -2.40 -12.84
N PHE A 31 11.86 -3.46 -12.07
CA PHE A 31 12.31 -3.53 -10.68
C PHE A 31 13.83 -3.66 -10.56
N LYS A 32 14.51 -4.35 -11.48
CA LYS A 32 15.98 -4.36 -11.52
C LYS A 32 16.57 -2.96 -11.68
N ASN A 33 15.97 -2.12 -12.52
CA ASN A 33 16.39 -0.73 -12.67
C ASN A 33 16.09 0.09 -11.41
N MET A 34 14.91 -0.10 -10.81
CA MET A 34 14.52 0.56 -9.56
C MET A 34 15.46 0.21 -8.40
N GLU A 35 15.95 -1.01 -8.31
CA GLU A 35 16.89 -1.44 -7.26
C GLU A 35 18.22 -0.66 -7.28
N SER A 36 18.52 0.03 -8.39
CA SER A 36 19.67 0.94 -8.52
C SER A 36 19.30 2.41 -8.29
N ASP A 37 18.03 2.74 -8.15
CA ASP A 37 17.56 4.10 -7.93
C ASP A 37 17.77 4.51 -6.45
N PRO A 38 18.43 5.67 -6.19
CA PRO A 38 18.68 6.11 -4.82
C PRO A 38 17.42 6.32 -3.98
N SER A 39 16.30 6.73 -4.58
CA SER A 39 15.03 6.94 -3.87
C SER A 39 14.41 5.61 -3.48
N TYR A 40 14.53 4.59 -4.33
CA TYR A 40 14.10 3.23 -4.01
C TYR A 40 14.96 2.64 -2.88
N ILE A 41 16.28 2.78 -2.97
CA ILE A 41 17.21 2.33 -1.92
C ILE A 41 16.87 2.98 -0.58
N MET A 42 16.60 4.29 -0.59
CA MET A 42 16.18 5.04 0.60
C MET A 42 14.87 4.49 1.18
N SER A 43 13.84 4.34 0.36
CA SER A 43 12.53 3.84 0.79
C SER A 43 12.61 2.42 1.32
N LYS A 44 13.42 1.56 0.70
CA LYS A 44 13.67 0.19 1.14
C LYS A 44 14.32 0.18 2.52
N ASN A 45 15.45 0.87 2.69
CA ASN A 45 16.16 0.92 3.97
C ASN A 45 15.30 1.53 5.08
N PHE A 46 14.56 2.59 4.77
CA PHE A 46 13.64 3.19 5.71
C PHE A 46 12.56 2.20 6.18
N SER A 47 11.91 1.51 5.25
CA SER A 47 10.87 0.52 5.58
C SER A 47 11.42 -0.68 6.35
N GLU A 48 12.58 -1.21 5.94
CA GLU A 48 13.25 -2.33 6.62
C GLU A 48 13.65 -1.95 8.05
N THR A 49 14.17 -0.75 8.26
CA THR A 49 14.51 -0.24 9.58
C THR A 49 13.28 -0.03 10.44
N LEU A 50 12.26 0.66 9.91
CA LEU A 50 11.07 1.00 10.65
C LEU A 50 10.23 -0.20 11.04
N TYR A 51 10.11 -1.19 10.15
CA TYR A 51 9.30 -2.40 10.35
C TYR A 51 10.14 -3.67 10.58
N GLN A 52 11.44 -3.52 10.88
CA GLN A 52 12.32 -4.61 11.28
C GLN A 52 12.36 -5.76 10.25
N GLY A 53 12.30 -5.41 8.95
CA GLY A 53 12.31 -6.38 7.86
C GLY A 53 11.04 -7.23 7.72
N HIS A 54 9.93 -6.80 8.32
CA HIS A 54 8.66 -7.56 8.25
C HIS A 54 8.23 -7.83 6.80
N PRO A 55 7.87 -9.08 6.41
CA PRO A 55 7.60 -9.45 5.01
C PRO A 55 6.54 -8.60 4.31
N ARG A 56 5.49 -8.17 5.03
CA ARG A 56 4.43 -7.32 4.47
C ARG A 56 4.82 -5.85 4.29
N ARG A 57 6.03 -5.46 4.71
CA ARG A 57 6.56 -4.09 4.62
C ARG A 57 7.85 -4.01 3.83
N GLN A 58 8.20 -5.08 3.12
CA GLN A 58 9.32 -5.08 2.20
C GLN A 58 8.97 -4.34 0.90
N ALA A 59 9.95 -3.66 0.32
CA ALA A 59 9.82 -3.12 -1.02
C ALA A 59 9.76 -4.28 -2.04
N THR A 60 8.92 -4.13 -3.07
CA THR A 60 8.82 -5.11 -4.14
C THR A 60 10.14 -5.20 -4.91
N SER A 61 10.65 -6.40 -5.11
CA SER A 61 11.90 -6.67 -5.82
C SER A 61 11.68 -7.44 -7.13
N ALA A 62 12.65 -7.37 -8.03
CA ALA A 62 12.65 -8.16 -9.25
C ALA A 62 12.55 -9.67 -8.96
N ALA A 63 13.22 -10.15 -7.91
CA ALA A 63 13.19 -11.55 -7.48
C ALA A 63 11.77 -12.00 -7.04
N GLN A 64 11.03 -11.14 -6.36
CA GLN A 64 9.64 -11.44 -5.98
C GLN A 64 8.74 -11.54 -7.19
N VAL A 65 8.90 -10.66 -8.19
CA VAL A 65 8.14 -10.74 -9.45
C VAL A 65 8.48 -12.01 -10.22
N GLU A 66 9.77 -12.36 -10.31
CA GLU A 66 10.22 -13.59 -10.97
C GLU A 66 9.66 -14.86 -10.32
N ALA A 67 9.52 -14.86 -8.99
CA ALA A 67 8.98 -15.97 -8.22
C ALA A 67 7.47 -16.18 -8.34
N LEU A 68 6.72 -15.25 -8.96
CA LEU A 68 5.27 -15.41 -9.16
C LEU A 68 4.97 -16.66 -9.98
N SER A 69 3.92 -17.39 -9.60
CA SER A 69 3.42 -18.55 -10.35
C SER A 69 1.90 -18.49 -10.50
N LEU A 70 1.36 -19.03 -11.59
CA LEU A 70 -0.09 -19.09 -11.80
C LEU A 70 -0.79 -19.83 -10.66
N LYS A 71 -0.18 -20.89 -10.15
CA LYS A 71 -0.73 -21.65 -9.02
C LYS A 71 -0.89 -20.79 -7.78
N ALA A 72 0.12 -19.98 -7.44
CA ALA A 72 0.08 -19.10 -6.28
C ALA A 72 -0.94 -17.96 -6.49
N LEU A 73 -1.01 -17.38 -7.69
CA LEU A 73 -1.98 -16.34 -8.02
C LEU A 73 -3.41 -16.86 -7.98
N ALA A 74 -3.67 -18.04 -8.55
CA ALA A 74 -4.98 -18.68 -8.51
C ALA A 74 -5.40 -19.03 -7.06
N ALA A 75 -4.49 -19.54 -6.25
CA ALA A 75 -4.76 -19.82 -4.84
C ALA A 75 -5.09 -18.55 -4.05
N ALA A 76 -4.32 -17.48 -4.22
CA ALA A 76 -4.58 -16.19 -3.57
C ALA A 76 -5.91 -15.58 -4.02
N HIS A 77 -6.24 -15.67 -5.33
CA HIS A 77 -7.52 -15.22 -5.83
C HIS A 77 -8.68 -16.02 -5.23
N ALA A 78 -8.58 -17.34 -5.18
CA ALA A 78 -9.60 -18.21 -4.59
C ALA A 78 -9.79 -17.90 -3.09
N ASP A 79 -8.71 -17.65 -2.35
CA ASP A 79 -8.78 -17.28 -0.95
C ASP A 79 -9.54 -15.95 -0.73
N LEU A 80 -9.33 -14.97 -1.61
CA LEU A 80 -9.92 -13.64 -1.50
C LEU A 80 -11.33 -13.54 -2.08
N TYR A 81 -11.62 -14.21 -3.21
CA TYR A 81 -12.81 -13.96 -4.05
C TYR A 81 -13.79 -15.14 -4.13
N SER A 82 -13.59 -16.22 -3.38
CA SER A 82 -14.52 -17.36 -3.43
C SER A 82 -15.94 -17.03 -2.98
N TYR A 83 -16.09 -16.07 -2.08
CA TYR A 83 -17.38 -15.68 -1.53
C TYR A 83 -17.53 -14.18 -1.37
N ALA A 84 -18.70 -13.65 -1.67
CA ALA A 84 -19.00 -12.23 -1.62
C ALA A 84 -19.51 -11.72 -0.27
N ASN A 85 -19.76 -12.60 0.69
CA ASN A 85 -20.34 -12.25 2.01
C ASN A 85 -19.58 -11.15 2.76
N ASP A 86 -18.24 -11.15 2.61
CA ASP A 86 -17.36 -10.27 3.36
C ASP A 86 -17.01 -9.00 2.58
N PHE A 87 -17.59 -8.82 1.39
CA PHE A 87 -17.41 -7.64 0.56
C PHE A 87 -18.47 -6.57 0.82
N ARG A 88 -18.05 -5.32 0.79
CA ARG A 88 -18.94 -4.17 0.74
C ARG A 88 -18.77 -3.50 -0.62
N PHE A 89 -19.84 -3.46 -1.40
CA PHE A 89 -19.87 -2.80 -2.70
C PHE A 89 -20.34 -1.35 -2.54
N ILE A 90 -19.52 -0.40 -2.96
CA ILE A 90 -19.82 1.04 -2.90
C ILE A 90 -19.79 1.56 -4.33
N ILE A 91 -20.93 2.10 -4.78
CA ILE A 91 -21.08 2.66 -6.13
C ILE A 91 -21.23 4.17 -5.98
N VAL A 92 -20.35 4.93 -6.61
CA VAL A 92 -20.35 6.39 -6.59
C VAL A 92 -20.35 6.90 -8.03
N GLY A 93 -21.27 7.80 -8.34
CA GLY A 93 -21.37 8.39 -9.68
C GLY A 93 -22.76 8.98 -9.95
N ASN A 94 -22.95 9.46 -11.16
CA ASN A 94 -24.28 9.87 -11.64
C ASN A 94 -25.04 8.61 -12.09
N VAL A 95 -25.81 8.04 -11.16
CA VAL A 95 -26.56 6.79 -11.37
C VAL A 95 -28.03 6.99 -11.05
N ASP A 96 -28.88 6.43 -11.90
CA ASP A 96 -30.30 6.29 -11.63
C ASP A 96 -30.56 4.97 -10.88
N LEU A 97 -31.24 5.05 -9.74
CA LEU A 97 -31.45 3.90 -8.86
C LEU A 97 -32.37 2.83 -9.45
N GLU A 98 -33.39 3.25 -10.22
CA GLU A 98 -34.33 2.31 -10.83
C GLU A 98 -33.64 1.47 -11.92
N THR A 99 -32.74 2.08 -12.67
CA THR A 99 -31.90 1.39 -13.67
C THR A 99 -30.81 0.55 -13.04
N LEU A 100 -30.20 1.04 -11.94
CA LEU A 100 -29.08 0.36 -11.28
C LEU A 100 -29.53 -0.87 -10.49
N LYS A 101 -30.66 -0.80 -9.78
CA LYS A 101 -31.14 -1.85 -8.89
C LYS A 101 -31.21 -3.24 -9.55
N PRO A 102 -31.87 -3.42 -10.71
CA PRO A 102 -31.92 -4.73 -11.37
C PRO A 102 -30.54 -5.24 -11.80
N LEU A 103 -29.60 -4.34 -12.12
CA LEU A 103 -28.23 -4.71 -12.45
C LEU A 103 -27.45 -5.18 -11.22
N VAL A 104 -27.64 -4.51 -10.08
CA VAL A 104 -27.06 -4.93 -8.79
C VAL A 104 -27.59 -6.30 -8.37
N GLU A 105 -28.92 -6.49 -8.43
CA GLU A 105 -29.55 -7.77 -8.12
C GLU A 105 -29.00 -8.88 -9.02
N LYS A 106 -28.86 -8.61 -10.33
CA LYS A 106 -28.37 -9.58 -11.32
C LYS A 106 -26.89 -9.95 -11.11
N TYR A 107 -25.99 -8.98 -10.87
CA TYR A 107 -24.56 -9.20 -10.90
C TYR A 107 -23.90 -9.23 -9.51
N ILE A 108 -24.42 -8.50 -8.54
CA ILE A 108 -23.92 -8.55 -7.15
C ILE A 108 -24.73 -9.55 -6.33
N GLY A 109 -26.05 -9.49 -6.41
CA GLY A 109 -26.94 -10.36 -5.63
C GLY A 109 -26.83 -11.85 -6.00
N SER A 110 -26.31 -12.18 -7.18
CA SER A 110 -26.06 -13.55 -7.63
C SER A 110 -24.64 -14.06 -7.41
N LEU A 111 -23.76 -13.28 -6.77
CA LEU A 111 -22.42 -13.72 -6.45
C LEU A 111 -22.44 -14.90 -5.45
N PRO A 112 -21.44 -15.81 -5.52
CA PRO A 112 -21.33 -16.90 -4.58
C PRO A 112 -21.27 -16.42 -3.14
N THR A 113 -22.01 -17.07 -2.24
CA THR A 113 -22.04 -16.75 -0.82
C THR A 113 -21.80 -18.00 0.02
N ALA A 114 -21.09 -17.83 1.14
CA ALA A 114 -20.96 -18.88 2.16
C ALA A 114 -22.08 -18.75 3.22
N LYS A 115 -22.38 -19.82 3.93
CA LYS A 115 -23.37 -19.79 5.03
C LYS A 115 -22.95 -18.90 6.20
N LYS A 116 -21.64 -18.69 6.37
CA LYS A 116 -21.04 -17.82 7.39
C LYS A 116 -19.91 -17.03 6.77
N SER A 117 -19.61 -15.84 7.34
CA SER A 117 -18.41 -15.13 6.99
C SER A 117 -17.18 -16.01 7.17
N VAL A 118 -16.30 -15.99 6.16
CA VAL A 118 -15.02 -16.71 6.18
C VAL A 118 -13.87 -15.78 6.52
N TYR A 119 -14.11 -14.46 6.48
CA TYR A 119 -13.11 -13.45 6.75
C TYR A 119 -12.78 -13.38 8.25
N LYS A 120 -11.50 -13.44 8.55
CA LYS A 120 -10.96 -13.22 9.89
C LYS A 120 -9.90 -12.16 9.84
N VAL A 121 -10.04 -11.15 10.70
CA VAL A 121 -8.98 -10.18 10.94
C VAL A 121 -7.94 -10.85 11.84
N ASN A 122 -6.76 -11.10 11.30
CA ASN A 122 -5.64 -11.61 12.08
C ASN A 122 -4.62 -10.47 12.27
N ASP A 123 -4.07 -10.37 13.47
CA ASP A 123 -2.90 -9.54 13.70
C ASP A 123 -1.70 -10.18 12.99
N ASP A 124 -1.21 -9.53 11.96
CA ASP A 124 -0.08 -10.00 11.16
C ASP A 124 1.29 -9.68 11.78
N GLY A 125 1.29 -9.06 12.97
CA GLY A 125 2.51 -8.73 13.70
C GLY A 125 3.29 -7.55 13.14
N VAL A 126 2.77 -6.80 12.16
CA VAL A 126 3.43 -5.58 11.68
C VAL A 126 3.51 -4.57 12.81
N ARG A 127 4.72 -4.25 13.23
CA ARG A 127 5.01 -3.28 14.28
C ARG A 127 6.17 -2.40 13.87
N MET A 128 6.09 -1.14 14.23
CA MET A 128 7.24 -0.23 14.11
C MET A 128 8.28 -0.53 15.19
N ALA A 129 9.55 -0.28 14.87
CA ALA A 129 10.65 -0.42 15.81
C ALA A 129 10.41 0.42 17.07
N LYS A 130 10.79 -0.12 18.23
CA LYS A 130 10.69 0.56 19.52
C LYS A 130 12.05 1.12 19.92
N GLY A 131 12.03 2.22 20.66
CA GLY A 131 13.25 2.90 21.11
C GLY A 131 13.89 3.75 20.02
N GLY A 132 15.13 4.20 20.27
CA GLY A 132 15.93 4.94 19.31
C GLY A 132 16.63 3.99 18.34
N VAL A 133 16.35 4.09 17.07
CA VAL A 133 17.04 3.32 16.00
C VAL A 133 17.60 4.31 14.99
N THR A 134 18.89 4.16 14.68
CA THR A 134 19.58 4.94 13.65
C THR A 134 20.04 3.99 12.54
N ASN A 135 19.85 4.39 11.30
CA ASN A 135 20.35 3.69 10.13
C ASN A 135 20.97 4.71 9.16
N ASP A 136 22.29 4.74 9.12
CA ASP A 136 23.06 5.56 8.21
C ASP A 136 23.60 4.68 7.09
N PHE A 137 23.34 5.04 5.84
CA PHE A 137 23.83 4.30 4.68
C PHE A 137 24.17 5.23 3.51
N VAL A 138 24.97 4.73 2.59
CA VAL A 138 25.40 5.47 1.40
C VAL A 138 24.91 4.77 0.14
N ALA A 139 24.22 5.50 -0.74
CA ALA A 139 23.89 5.07 -2.09
C ALA A 139 24.78 5.80 -3.10
N LYS A 140 25.23 5.08 -4.15
CA LYS A 140 26.00 5.70 -5.24
C LYS A 140 25.12 6.67 -6.03
N MET A 141 25.56 7.90 -6.21
CA MET A 141 24.85 8.95 -6.92
C MET A 141 25.83 9.80 -7.75
N LEU A 142 25.36 10.38 -8.85
CA LEU A 142 26.17 11.30 -9.67
C LEU A 142 26.44 12.62 -8.95
N GLN A 143 25.47 13.10 -8.18
CA GLN A 143 25.60 14.33 -7.38
C GLN A 143 25.38 13.99 -5.91
N PRO A 144 26.25 14.48 -5.01
CA PRO A 144 26.08 14.27 -3.58
C PRO A 144 24.76 14.86 -3.09
N LYS A 145 23.98 14.06 -2.38
CA LYS A 145 22.73 14.45 -1.75
C LYS A 145 22.59 13.75 -0.41
N VAL A 146 22.14 14.49 0.59
CA VAL A 146 21.77 13.92 1.88
C VAL A 146 20.24 13.98 2.03
N SER A 147 19.65 12.88 2.47
CA SER A 147 18.23 12.82 2.85
C SER A 147 18.13 12.30 4.27
N VAL A 148 17.34 12.99 5.09
CA VAL A 148 17.14 12.62 6.50
C VAL A 148 15.66 12.35 6.74
N TYR A 149 15.35 11.19 7.31
CA TYR A 149 14.00 10.82 7.73
C TYR A 149 13.99 10.62 9.24
N LEU A 150 13.14 11.37 9.92
CA LEU A 150 12.89 11.25 11.36
C LEU A 150 11.46 10.73 11.56
N THR A 151 11.32 9.62 12.25
CA THR A 151 10.00 9.02 12.53
C THR A 151 9.83 8.88 14.03
N TYR A 152 8.72 9.39 14.52
CA TYR A 152 8.26 9.18 15.89
C TYR A 152 6.98 8.33 15.84
N ASN A 153 6.93 7.29 16.65
CA ASN A 153 5.74 6.46 16.76
C ASN A 153 5.39 6.18 18.21
N GLY A 154 4.11 5.95 18.48
CA GLY A 154 3.63 5.66 19.81
C GLY A 154 2.17 5.22 19.79
N ALA A 155 1.71 4.64 20.90
CA ALA A 155 0.32 4.25 21.04
C ALA A 155 -0.56 5.50 21.28
N MET A 156 -1.63 5.61 20.51
CA MET A 156 -2.64 6.65 20.67
C MET A 156 -4.02 6.07 20.29
N GLU A 157 -5.04 6.44 21.03
CA GLU A 157 -6.42 6.03 20.72
C GLU A 157 -6.87 6.63 19.38
N ASN A 158 -7.41 5.80 18.49
CA ASN A 158 -7.92 6.24 17.19
C ASN A 158 -9.34 6.79 17.33
N ASN A 159 -9.45 8.07 17.60
CA ASN A 159 -10.71 8.82 17.64
C ASN A 159 -10.58 10.16 16.89
N ALA A 160 -11.70 10.83 16.64
CA ALA A 160 -11.75 12.06 15.85
C ALA A 160 -10.89 13.19 16.45
N LYS A 161 -10.90 13.33 17.80
CA LYS A 161 -10.10 14.33 18.52
C LYS A 161 -8.61 14.12 18.30
N ASN A 162 -8.14 12.89 18.49
CA ASN A 162 -6.72 12.56 18.37
C ASN A 162 -6.23 12.68 16.92
N ARG A 163 -7.05 12.27 15.94
CA ARG A 163 -6.74 12.51 14.51
C ARG A 163 -6.57 14.00 14.21
N LEU A 164 -7.47 14.84 14.71
CA LEU A 164 -7.36 16.29 14.54
C LEU A 164 -6.10 16.85 15.22
N ILE A 165 -5.78 16.40 16.42
CA ILE A 165 -4.57 16.84 17.14
C ILE A 165 -3.32 16.49 16.32
N VAL A 166 -3.22 15.27 15.80
CA VAL A 166 -2.05 14.85 15.00
C VAL A 166 -1.95 15.62 13.69
N ASP A 167 -3.07 15.89 13.02
CA ASP A 167 -3.09 16.73 11.80
C ASP A 167 -2.61 18.15 12.09
N LEU A 168 -3.15 18.78 13.13
CA LEU A 168 -2.76 20.16 13.51
C LEU A 168 -1.28 20.22 13.94
N LEU A 169 -0.80 19.23 14.71
CA LEU A 169 0.60 19.14 15.10
C LEU A 169 1.51 19.00 13.87
N SER A 170 1.15 18.14 12.95
CA SER A 170 1.92 17.93 11.70
C SER A 170 2.02 19.21 10.88
N ARG A 171 0.92 19.94 10.71
CA ARG A 171 0.90 21.23 10.01
C ARG A 171 1.73 22.30 10.71
N ALA A 172 1.65 22.37 12.05
CA ALA A 172 2.44 23.32 12.84
C ALA A 172 3.95 23.04 12.74
N LEU A 173 4.35 21.76 12.79
CA LEU A 173 5.74 21.34 12.64
C LEU A 173 6.23 21.56 11.20
N ASP A 174 5.42 21.26 10.19
CA ASP A 174 5.72 21.49 8.78
C ASP A 174 6.05 22.98 8.52
N SER A 175 5.16 23.86 8.95
CA SER A 175 5.37 25.32 8.85
C SER A 175 6.63 25.76 9.60
N ARG A 176 6.85 25.27 10.82
CA ARG A 176 8.01 25.65 11.63
C ARG A 176 9.33 25.17 11.05
N TYR A 177 9.37 23.94 10.51
CA TYR A 177 10.58 23.42 9.87
C TYR A 177 10.84 24.06 8.51
N MET A 178 9.79 24.42 7.77
CA MET A 178 9.94 25.21 6.54
C MET A 178 10.67 26.52 6.82
N ILE A 179 10.26 27.27 7.85
CA ILE A 179 10.91 28.51 8.26
C ILE A 179 12.34 28.24 8.76
N SER A 180 12.51 27.38 9.77
CA SER A 180 13.77 27.23 10.48
C SER A 180 14.88 26.53 9.67
N ILE A 181 14.52 25.57 8.80
CA ILE A 181 15.49 24.76 8.07
C ILE A 181 15.71 25.30 6.66
N ARG A 182 14.63 25.65 5.95
CA ARG A 182 14.73 26.14 4.57
C ARG A 182 15.05 27.63 4.52
N GLU A 183 14.25 28.48 5.20
CA GLU A 183 14.35 29.91 5.05
C GLU A 183 15.53 30.51 5.85
N GLU A 184 15.66 30.16 7.14
CA GLU A 184 16.70 30.71 8.01
C GLU A 184 18.07 30.09 7.77
N LYS A 185 18.12 28.75 7.56
CA LYS A 185 19.40 28.02 7.44
C LYS A 185 19.79 27.67 6.02
N GLY A 186 18.89 27.76 5.06
CA GLY A 186 19.14 27.36 3.67
C GLY A 186 19.59 25.90 3.51
N GLY A 187 19.27 25.03 4.50
CA GLY A 187 19.77 23.67 4.59
C GLY A 187 19.14 22.71 3.58
N THR A 188 18.00 23.06 3.02
CA THR A 188 17.27 22.22 2.07
C THR A 188 16.35 23.03 1.18
N TYR A 189 16.01 22.50 -0.01
CA TYR A 189 14.94 23.05 -0.86
C TYR A 189 13.54 22.71 -0.35
N GLY A 190 13.39 21.67 0.47
CA GLY A 190 12.11 21.29 1.03
C GLY A 190 12.26 20.42 2.26
N VAL A 191 11.37 20.64 3.20
CA VAL A 191 11.14 19.81 4.37
C VAL A 191 9.64 19.55 4.44
N GLY A 192 9.23 18.38 4.87
CA GLY A 192 7.81 18.03 5.01
C GLY A 192 7.57 17.20 6.25
N VAL A 193 6.45 17.44 6.92
CA VAL A 193 6.02 16.68 8.09
C VAL A 193 4.66 16.05 7.80
N GLN A 194 4.55 14.75 8.05
CA GLN A 194 3.30 14.01 7.93
C GLN A 194 3.03 13.24 9.20
N GLY A 195 1.80 13.24 9.65
CA GLY A 195 1.36 12.46 10.79
C GLY A 195 0.00 11.82 10.54
N GLY A 196 -0.27 10.71 11.22
CA GLY A 196 -1.53 10.00 11.12
C GLY A 196 -1.70 8.96 12.22
N ILE A 197 -2.93 8.52 12.43
CA ILE A 197 -3.29 7.42 13.32
C ILE A 197 -3.86 6.30 12.45
N ASN A 198 -3.28 5.13 12.55
CA ASN A 198 -3.69 3.92 11.83
C ASN A 198 -4.53 3.00 12.73
#